data_95dd1a2b3882959d520ab4ec3c1965c7
#
_entry.id   95dd1a2b3882959d520ab4ec3c1965c7
#
_cell.length_a   1.000
_cell.length_b   1.000
_cell.length_c   1.000
_cell.angle_alpha   90.00
_cell.angle_beta   90.00
_cell.angle_gamma   90.00
#
_symmetry.space_group_name_H-M   'P 1'
#
loop_
_entity.id
_entity.type
_entity.pdbx_description
1 polymer ?
#
loop_
_entity_poly.entity_id
_entity_poly.type
_entity_poly.pdbx_seq_one_letter_code
_entity_poly.pdbx_strand_id
1 'polypeptide(L)'
;MDKKYCAYICAGCGIGDALDMEALAGVVSGEMSMECKTHNFLCGTEGRALIEGDVAGGVNTIVVGACSPRVMAREFDFGKDKITVRANIREQVVWSEVKPAEGQAPHKEAAAFLQESAADYLRMACTRAKKTLLPEPYQLEEINKTVLVMGGGLAGLTAAKEASAAGYNVIIVEKEAKLGGKAVNWRKSFPTKAPWTDLEENPITALVSSVEGNDRIIVKTGTEVARISGSPGNFGVTFKATGA
;
A
#
# COMPACT_ATOMS: atom_id res chain seq x y z
N MET A 1 17.76 0.31 18.62
CA MET A 1 16.62 0.97 19.30
C MET A 1 16.18 0.06 20.43
N ASP A 2 16.23 0.57 21.67
CA ASP A 2 15.71 -0.17 22.80
C ASP A 2 14.19 -0.23 22.73
N LYS A 3 13.64 -1.44 22.76
CA LYS A 3 12.21 -1.65 22.61
C LYS A 3 11.50 -1.49 23.94
N LYS A 4 10.53 -0.57 23.99
CA LYS A 4 9.55 -0.44 25.06
C LYS A 4 8.22 -0.99 24.60
N TYR A 5 7.75 -2.04 25.22
CA TYR A 5 6.57 -2.80 24.82
C TYR A 5 5.34 -2.41 25.61
N CYS A 6 4.19 -2.35 24.95
CA CYS A 6 2.89 -2.42 25.62
C CYS A 6 1.90 -3.17 24.70
N ALA A 7 1.07 -4.00 25.29
CA ALA A 7 -0.01 -4.68 24.61
C ALA A 7 -1.36 -4.08 25.03
N TYR A 8 -2.28 -4.06 24.07
CA TYR A 8 -3.64 -3.54 24.26
C TYR A 8 -4.63 -4.57 23.75
N ILE A 9 -5.59 -4.96 24.56
CA ILE A 9 -6.62 -5.91 24.16
C ILE A 9 -7.97 -5.19 24.13
N CYS A 10 -8.65 -5.28 22.99
CA CYS A 10 -9.96 -4.69 22.78
C CYS A 10 -11.06 -5.65 23.27
N ALA A 11 -11.94 -5.18 24.15
CA ALA A 11 -13.12 -5.92 24.57
C ALA A 11 -14.35 -5.64 23.69
N GLY A 12 -14.26 -4.69 22.75
CA GLY A 12 -15.39 -4.29 21.90
C GLY A 12 -15.74 -5.28 20.80
N CYS A 13 -16.84 -5.02 20.11
CA CYS A 13 -17.32 -5.80 18.96
C CYS A 13 -17.55 -7.29 19.27
N GLY A 14 -18.00 -7.59 20.51
CA GLY A 14 -18.29 -8.96 20.95
C GLY A 14 -17.10 -9.75 21.47
N ILE A 15 -15.89 -9.17 21.48
CA ILE A 15 -14.68 -9.87 21.98
C ILE A 15 -14.81 -10.12 23.47
N GLY A 16 -15.14 -9.09 24.27
CA GLY A 16 -15.30 -9.21 25.71
C GLY A 16 -16.53 -9.99 26.16
N ASP A 17 -17.51 -10.18 25.26
CA ASP A 17 -18.69 -11.03 25.54
C ASP A 17 -18.35 -12.54 25.40
N ALA A 18 -17.32 -12.85 24.61
CA ALA A 18 -16.94 -14.23 24.27
C ALA A 18 -15.69 -14.71 25.03
N LEU A 19 -14.83 -13.79 25.50
CA LEU A 19 -13.53 -14.10 26.06
C LEU A 19 -13.34 -13.46 27.44
N ASP A 20 -12.64 -14.16 28.31
CA ASP A 20 -12.16 -13.61 29.58
C ASP A 20 -10.95 -12.69 29.34
N MET A 21 -11.21 -11.39 29.45
CA MET A 21 -10.23 -10.34 29.18
C MET A 21 -9.11 -10.29 30.22
N GLU A 22 -9.43 -10.62 31.48
CA GLU A 22 -8.46 -10.62 32.59
C GLU A 22 -7.48 -11.78 32.43
N ALA A 23 -7.98 -12.96 32.08
CA ALA A 23 -7.16 -14.12 31.77
C ALA A 23 -6.23 -13.85 30.56
N LEU A 24 -6.71 -13.20 29.49
CA LEU A 24 -5.88 -12.82 28.35
C LEU A 24 -4.80 -11.79 28.71
N ALA A 25 -5.14 -10.80 29.51
CA ALA A 25 -4.17 -9.84 30.04
C ALA A 25 -3.11 -10.53 30.90
N GLY A 26 -3.52 -11.53 31.69
CA GLY A 26 -2.64 -12.38 32.48
C GLY A 26 -1.62 -13.18 31.65
N VAL A 27 -2.04 -13.71 30.50
CA VAL A 27 -1.13 -14.36 29.55
C VAL A 27 -0.07 -13.38 29.05
N VAL A 28 -0.48 -12.19 28.65
CA VAL A 28 0.46 -11.19 28.12
C VAL A 28 1.42 -10.68 29.19
N SER A 29 0.92 -10.39 30.38
CA SER A 29 1.75 -9.85 31.47
C SER A 29 2.61 -10.92 32.13
N GLY A 30 2.05 -12.09 32.39
CA GLY A 30 2.73 -13.19 33.09
C GLY A 30 3.67 -13.98 32.16
N GLU A 31 3.16 -14.56 31.07
CA GLU A 31 3.96 -15.42 30.22
C GLU A 31 4.85 -14.64 29.25
N MET A 32 4.32 -13.52 28.71
CA MET A 32 5.06 -12.74 27.70
C MET A 32 5.85 -11.58 28.33
N SER A 33 5.74 -11.34 29.63
CA SER A 33 6.46 -10.27 30.34
C SER A 33 6.33 -8.91 29.63
N MET A 34 5.10 -8.55 29.30
CA MET A 34 4.77 -7.32 28.58
C MET A 34 3.62 -6.62 29.29
N GLU A 35 3.74 -5.31 29.51
CA GLU A 35 2.63 -4.52 30.05
C GLU A 35 1.39 -4.71 29.16
N CYS A 36 0.22 -4.93 29.80
CA CYS A 36 -1.03 -5.14 29.08
C CYS A 36 -2.14 -4.25 29.64
N LYS A 37 -2.85 -3.60 28.73
CA LYS A 37 -4.02 -2.77 29.03
C LYS A 37 -5.23 -3.26 28.23
N THR A 38 -6.39 -3.23 28.85
CA THR A 38 -7.67 -3.59 28.19
C THR A 38 -8.53 -2.34 28.04
N HIS A 39 -9.30 -2.27 26.95
CA HIS A 39 -10.24 -1.18 26.71
C HIS A 39 -11.41 -1.65 25.86
N ASN A 40 -12.61 -1.11 26.12
CA ASN A 40 -13.82 -1.53 25.39
C ASN A 40 -13.79 -1.21 23.91
N PHE A 41 -13.18 -0.08 23.51
CA PHE A 41 -13.11 0.34 22.11
C PHE A 41 -11.75 0.99 21.81
N LEU A 42 -10.74 0.20 21.53
CA LEU A 42 -9.38 0.71 21.22
C LEU A 42 -9.34 1.60 19.97
N CYS A 43 -10.23 1.40 19.00
CA CYS A 43 -10.34 2.23 17.81
C CYS A 43 -11.13 3.54 18.02
N GLY A 44 -11.77 3.71 19.18
CA GLY A 44 -12.46 4.95 19.56
C GLY A 44 -11.47 6.01 20.09
N THR A 45 -11.99 7.21 20.29
CA THR A 45 -11.18 8.37 20.71
C THR A 45 -10.42 8.10 22.02
N GLU A 46 -11.09 7.54 23.03
CA GLU A 46 -10.49 7.26 24.34
C GLU A 46 -9.46 6.12 24.26
N GLY A 47 -9.78 5.03 23.56
CA GLY A 47 -8.88 3.90 23.38
C GLY A 47 -7.63 4.29 22.58
N ARG A 48 -7.79 5.14 21.58
CA ARG A 48 -6.67 5.67 20.82
C ARG A 48 -5.81 6.61 21.66
N ALA A 49 -6.42 7.51 22.42
CA ALA A 49 -5.71 8.41 23.32
C ALA A 49 -4.90 7.66 24.40
N LEU A 50 -5.41 6.52 24.89
CA LEU A 50 -4.68 5.65 25.81
C LEU A 50 -3.36 5.17 25.17
N ILE A 51 -3.41 4.65 23.93
CA ILE A 51 -2.22 4.17 23.24
C ILE A 51 -1.26 5.32 22.91
N GLU A 52 -1.78 6.43 22.39
CA GLU A 52 -1.00 7.63 22.05
C GLU A 52 -0.30 8.22 23.30
N GLY A 53 -0.94 8.21 24.46
CA GLY A 53 -0.34 8.62 25.73
C GLY A 53 0.87 7.77 26.11
N ASP A 54 0.76 6.45 25.97
CA ASP A 54 1.86 5.53 26.24
C ASP A 54 2.99 5.67 25.19
N VAL A 55 2.64 5.89 23.92
CA VAL A 55 3.62 6.18 22.86
C VAL A 55 4.39 7.47 23.16
N ALA A 56 3.69 8.51 23.63
CA ALA A 56 4.33 9.75 24.08
C ALA A 56 5.21 9.50 25.32
N GLY A 57 4.84 8.55 26.19
CA GLY A 57 5.64 8.06 27.33
C GLY A 57 6.82 7.17 26.93
N GLY A 58 7.03 6.94 25.63
CA GLY A 58 8.17 6.22 25.09
C GLY A 58 7.92 4.77 24.68
N VAL A 59 6.70 4.27 24.70
CA VAL A 59 6.34 2.96 24.11
C VAL A 59 6.54 3.07 22.60
N ASN A 60 7.32 2.14 22.05
CA ASN A 60 7.67 2.13 20.63
C ASN A 60 7.37 0.80 19.92
N THR A 61 6.91 -0.19 20.68
CA THR A 61 6.54 -1.51 20.18
C THR A 61 5.19 -1.89 20.78
N ILE A 62 4.17 -1.88 19.95
CA ILE A 62 2.76 -1.92 20.31
C ILE A 62 2.18 -3.24 19.81
N VAL A 63 1.49 -3.98 20.68
CA VAL A 63 0.69 -5.15 20.31
C VAL A 63 -0.78 -4.81 20.48
N VAL A 64 -1.60 -5.03 19.47
CA VAL A 64 -3.05 -4.77 19.53
C VAL A 64 -3.81 -6.05 19.26
N GLY A 65 -4.36 -6.66 20.32
CA GLY A 65 -5.30 -7.77 20.22
C GLY A 65 -6.71 -7.24 20.00
N ALA A 66 -7.20 -7.30 18.75
CA ALA A 66 -8.49 -6.71 18.35
C ALA A 66 -9.00 -7.33 17.04
N CYS A 67 -9.57 -6.49 16.19
CA CYS A 67 -9.99 -6.82 14.83
C CYS A 67 -8.82 -7.06 13.88
N SER A 68 -9.13 -7.54 12.67
CA SER A 68 -8.16 -7.76 11.58
C SER A 68 -7.26 -6.55 11.32
N PRO A 69 -5.97 -6.74 11.00
CA PRO A 69 -5.08 -5.65 10.61
C PRO A 69 -5.53 -4.90 9.33
N ARG A 70 -6.48 -5.47 8.58
CA ARG A 70 -7.09 -4.81 7.41
C ARG A 70 -8.19 -3.82 7.77
N VAL A 71 -8.68 -3.88 9.02
CA VAL A 71 -9.73 -3.00 9.54
C VAL A 71 -9.10 -1.98 10.47
N MET A 72 -9.60 -0.75 10.46
CA MET A 72 -9.09 0.35 11.30
C MET A 72 -7.56 0.53 11.17
N ALA A 73 -7.05 0.45 9.95
CA ALA A 73 -5.61 0.52 9.71
C ALA A 73 -5.03 1.89 10.06
N ARG A 74 -5.79 2.97 9.86
CA ARG A 74 -5.38 4.34 10.17
C ARG A 74 -5.40 4.62 11.68
N GLU A 75 -6.38 4.08 12.38
CA GLU A 75 -6.55 4.26 13.82
C GLU A 75 -5.44 3.59 14.62
N PHE A 76 -4.81 2.56 14.06
CA PHE A 76 -3.70 1.84 14.67
C PHE A 76 -2.36 2.08 13.97
N ASP A 77 -2.23 3.18 13.24
CA ASP A 77 -0.96 3.70 12.72
C ASP A 77 -0.40 4.74 13.71
N PHE A 78 0.69 4.40 14.36
CA PHE A 78 1.36 5.25 15.34
C PHE A 78 2.69 5.82 14.83
N GLY A 79 2.91 5.76 13.51
CA GLY A 79 4.07 6.35 12.84
C GLY A 79 5.14 5.34 12.43
N LYS A 80 6.01 5.80 11.53
CA LYS A 80 7.01 4.96 10.84
C LYS A 80 8.14 4.46 11.75
N ASP A 81 8.34 5.13 12.87
CA ASP A 81 9.36 4.82 13.89
C ASP A 81 8.84 3.89 14.99
N LYS A 82 7.62 3.39 14.85
CA LYS A 82 6.96 2.49 15.79
C LYS A 82 6.71 1.12 15.16
N ILE A 83 6.78 0.08 15.97
CA ILE A 83 6.39 -1.27 15.57
C ILE A 83 4.98 -1.51 16.10
N THR A 84 4.02 -1.73 15.20
CA THR A 84 2.65 -2.13 15.57
C THR A 84 2.37 -3.53 15.05
N VAL A 85 2.07 -4.45 15.96
CA VAL A 85 1.68 -5.83 15.65
C VAL A 85 0.22 -6.03 16.02
N ARG A 86 -0.58 -6.52 15.09
CA ARG A 86 -2.01 -6.79 15.28
C ARG A 86 -2.26 -8.28 15.42
N ALA A 87 -2.89 -8.68 16.54
CA ALA A 87 -3.45 -10.02 16.74
C ALA A 87 -4.93 -9.98 16.37
N ASN A 88 -5.33 -10.75 15.36
CA ASN A 88 -6.71 -10.83 14.89
C ASN A 88 -7.50 -11.81 15.73
N ILE A 89 -7.98 -11.37 16.90
CA ILE A 89 -8.79 -12.19 17.80
C ILE A 89 -10.29 -12.09 17.50
N ARG A 90 -10.75 -11.04 16.82
CA ARG A 90 -12.17 -10.90 16.48
C ARG A 90 -12.57 -11.84 15.35
N GLU A 91 -12.00 -11.68 14.16
CA GLU A 91 -12.42 -12.42 12.97
C GLU A 91 -11.88 -13.85 12.93
N GLN A 92 -10.68 -14.08 13.47
CA GLN A 92 -10.04 -15.40 13.41
C GLN A 92 -10.27 -16.28 14.63
N VAL A 93 -10.82 -15.72 15.70
CA VAL A 93 -11.18 -16.49 16.90
C VAL A 93 -12.66 -16.35 17.19
N VAL A 94 -13.11 -15.18 17.69
CA VAL A 94 -14.50 -15.01 18.18
C VAL A 94 -15.53 -15.21 17.08
N TRP A 95 -15.33 -14.67 15.90
CA TRP A 95 -16.28 -14.78 14.79
C TRP A 95 -16.14 -16.08 13.98
N SER A 96 -15.10 -16.87 14.22
CA SER A 96 -14.96 -18.19 13.61
C SER A 96 -15.69 -19.29 14.39
N GLU A 97 -16.26 -18.97 15.54
CA GLU A 97 -17.06 -19.92 16.32
C GLU A 97 -18.27 -20.38 15.53
N VAL A 98 -18.43 -21.70 15.45
CA VAL A 98 -19.65 -22.32 14.93
C VAL A 98 -20.71 -22.23 16.01
N LYS A 99 -21.68 -21.34 15.84
CA LYS A 99 -22.81 -21.24 16.77
C LYS A 99 -23.60 -22.54 16.77
N PRO A 100 -23.98 -23.05 17.95
CA PRO A 100 -24.83 -24.24 18.02
C PRO A 100 -26.14 -23.96 17.29
N ALA A 101 -26.74 -25.01 16.71
CA ALA A 101 -28.04 -24.91 16.09
C ALA A 101 -29.10 -24.51 17.13
N GLU A 102 -30.17 -23.89 16.65
CA GLU A 102 -31.27 -23.43 17.52
C GLU A 102 -31.77 -24.59 18.40
N GLY A 103 -31.77 -24.39 19.73
CA GLY A 103 -32.14 -25.41 20.72
C GLY A 103 -30.99 -26.31 21.22
N GLN A 104 -29.78 -26.17 20.72
CA GLN A 104 -28.60 -26.89 21.23
C GLN A 104 -27.84 -26.01 22.27
N ALA A 105 -27.42 -26.62 23.38
CA ALA A 105 -26.58 -25.95 24.36
C ALA A 105 -25.18 -25.71 23.77
N PRO A 106 -24.53 -24.58 24.07
CA PRO A 106 -23.14 -24.36 23.70
C PRO A 106 -22.25 -25.48 24.25
N HIS A 107 -21.36 -26.00 23.42
CA HIS A 107 -20.37 -26.95 23.89
C HIS A 107 -19.46 -26.25 24.91
N LYS A 108 -19.40 -26.73 26.15
CA LYS A 108 -18.51 -26.17 27.20
C LYS A 108 -17.05 -26.14 26.77
N GLU A 109 -16.66 -27.10 25.97
CA GLU A 109 -15.32 -27.21 25.41
C GLU A 109 -15.02 -26.11 24.36
N ALA A 110 -16.04 -25.59 23.65
CA ALA A 110 -15.86 -24.55 22.66
C ALA A 110 -15.38 -23.23 23.26
N ALA A 111 -15.93 -22.82 24.41
CA ALA A 111 -15.51 -21.59 25.08
C ALA A 111 -14.05 -21.66 25.57
N ALA A 112 -13.66 -22.80 26.13
CA ALA A 112 -12.26 -23.02 26.56
C ALA A 112 -11.31 -23.02 25.36
N PHE A 113 -11.72 -23.61 24.24
CA PHE A 113 -10.93 -23.60 23.00
C PHE A 113 -10.79 -22.19 22.41
N LEU A 114 -11.86 -21.40 22.41
CA LEU A 114 -11.80 -20.00 21.94
C LEU A 114 -10.86 -19.18 22.82
N GLN A 115 -10.95 -19.33 24.13
CA GLN A 115 -10.08 -18.64 25.09
C GLN A 115 -8.60 -18.98 24.85
N GLU A 116 -8.27 -20.24 24.70
CA GLU A 116 -6.89 -20.67 24.46
C GLU A 116 -6.41 -20.25 23.07
N SER A 117 -7.26 -20.33 22.05
CA SER A 117 -6.94 -19.80 20.72
C SER A 117 -6.62 -18.30 20.75
N ALA A 118 -7.41 -17.50 21.48
CA ALA A 118 -7.13 -16.07 21.63
C ALA A 118 -5.81 -15.83 22.35
N ALA A 119 -5.51 -16.61 23.39
CA ALA A 119 -4.24 -16.57 24.11
C ALA A 119 -3.05 -16.88 23.17
N ASP A 120 -3.18 -17.89 22.31
CA ASP A 120 -2.15 -18.25 21.33
C ASP A 120 -1.92 -17.12 20.29
N TYR A 121 -2.98 -16.48 19.79
CA TYR A 121 -2.84 -15.32 18.92
C TYR A 121 -2.07 -14.19 19.60
N LEU A 122 -2.30 -13.96 20.90
CA LEU A 122 -1.57 -12.95 21.66
C LEU A 122 -0.11 -13.37 21.90
N ARG A 123 0.17 -14.63 22.25
CA ARG A 123 1.54 -15.17 22.37
C ARG A 123 2.33 -15.00 21.09
N MET A 124 1.72 -15.33 19.95
CA MET A 124 2.33 -15.17 18.62
C MET A 124 2.59 -13.68 18.31
N ALA A 125 1.63 -12.80 18.58
CA ALA A 125 1.78 -11.38 18.33
C ALA A 125 2.86 -10.75 19.20
N CYS A 126 2.90 -11.07 20.49
CA CYS A 126 3.93 -10.60 21.43
C CYS A 126 5.32 -11.11 21.00
N THR A 127 5.42 -12.39 20.62
CA THR A 127 6.67 -12.97 20.11
C THR A 127 7.12 -12.27 18.83
N ARG A 128 6.19 -12.02 17.91
CA ARG A 128 6.46 -11.27 16.68
C ARG A 128 6.95 -9.86 16.99
N ALA A 129 6.31 -9.15 17.90
CA ALA A 129 6.71 -7.80 18.30
C ALA A 129 8.13 -7.77 18.86
N LYS A 130 8.49 -8.75 19.70
CA LYS A 130 9.85 -8.89 20.24
C LYS A 130 10.90 -9.10 19.14
N LYS A 131 10.57 -9.86 18.10
CA LYS A 131 11.50 -10.24 17.02
C LYS A 131 11.49 -9.26 15.83
N THR A 132 10.43 -8.49 15.63
CA THR A 132 10.33 -7.54 14.51
C THR A 132 11.33 -6.41 14.69
N LEU A 133 12.08 -6.10 13.66
CA LEU A 133 12.93 -4.91 13.55
C LEU A 133 12.25 -3.89 12.62
N LEU A 134 12.46 -2.61 12.89
CA LEU A 134 12.05 -1.57 11.92
C LEU A 134 12.90 -1.75 10.66
N PRO A 135 12.26 -1.84 9.49
CA PRO A 135 13.02 -1.92 8.25
C PRO A 135 13.72 -0.59 7.99
N GLU A 136 14.96 -0.66 7.58
CA GLU A 136 15.64 0.51 7.03
C GLU A 136 15.07 0.79 5.65
N PRO A 137 14.53 2.00 5.41
CA PRO A 137 14.01 2.34 4.10
C PRO A 137 15.14 2.35 3.07
N TYR A 138 14.90 1.70 1.94
CA TYR A 138 15.81 1.80 0.82
C TYR A 138 15.84 3.25 0.33
N GLN A 139 17.02 3.85 0.35
CA GLN A 139 17.27 5.21 -0.15
C GLN A 139 18.13 5.11 -1.41
N LEU A 140 17.65 5.72 -2.48
CA LEU A 140 18.47 5.93 -3.67
C LEU A 140 19.40 7.11 -3.42
N GLU A 141 20.69 6.95 -3.74
CA GLU A 141 21.68 8.04 -3.67
C GLU A 141 21.27 9.16 -4.63
N GLU A 142 20.79 8.80 -5.83
CA GLU A 142 20.25 9.71 -6.83
C GLU A 142 18.96 9.17 -7.43
N ILE A 143 18.00 10.05 -7.67
CA ILE A 143 16.74 9.72 -8.35
C ILE A 143 16.75 10.33 -9.74
N ASN A 144 16.81 9.50 -10.77
CA ASN A 144 16.61 9.94 -12.14
C ASN A 144 15.13 10.18 -12.41
N LYS A 145 14.77 11.41 -12.72
CA LYS A 145 13.40 11.85 -13.01
C LYS A 145 13.07 11.89 -14.51
N THR A 146 13.95 11.40 -15.37
CA THR A 146 13.67 11.31 -16.81
C THR A 146 12.61 10.26 -17.07
N VAL A 147 11.59 10.64 -17.84
CA VAL A 147 10.47 9.76 -18.20
C VAL A 147 10.79 9.06 -19.52
N LEU A 148 10.72 7.75 -19.56
CA LEU A 148 10.78 6.98 -20.80
C LEU A 148 9.36 6.74 -21.32
N VAL A 149 9.11 7.13 -22.56
CA VAL A 149 7.88 6.88 -23.29
C VAL A 149 8.14 5.86 -24.41
N MET A 150 7.45 4.74 -24.36
CA MET A 150 7.58 3.68 -25.38
C MET A 150 6.44 3.80 -26.39
N GLY A 151 6.79 4.13 -27.62
CA GLY A 151 5.88 4.35 -28.75
C GLY A 151 5.59 5.82 -29.00
N GLY A 152 5.85 6.27 -30.23
CA GLY A 152 5.65 7.64 -30.70
C GLY A 152 4.31 7.85 -31.41
N GLY A 153 3.25 7.09 -31.05
CA GLY A 153 1.89 7.32 -31.51
C GLY A 153 1.18 8.42 -30.71
N LEU A 154 -0.10 8.67 -30.99
CA LEU A 154 -0.89 9.73 -30.37
C LEU A 154 -0.78 9.72 -28.82
N ALA A 155 -0.95 8.59 -28.20
CA ALA A 155 -0.89 8.48 -26.74
C ALA A 155 0.52 8.80 -26.18
N GLY A 156 1.57 8.24 -26.81
CA GLY A 156 2.95 8.48 -26.36
C GLY A 156 3.39 9.94 -26.58
N LEU A 157 3.03 10.55 -27.69
CA LEU A 157 3.31 11.95 -27.97
C LEU A 157 2.59 12.88 -26.98
N THR A 158 1.33 12.58 -26.65
CA THR A 158 0.56 13.33 -25.63
C THR A 158 1.23 13.18 -24.27
N ALA A 159 1.57 11.94 -23.87
CA ALA A 159 2.23 11.70 -22.59
C ALA A 159 3.58 12.44 -22.50
N ALA A 160 4.38 12.42 -23.54
CA ALA A 160 5.65 13.12 -23.61
C ALA A 160 5.50 14.63 -23.50
N LYS A 161 4.52 15.21 -24.20
CA LYS A 161 4.21 16.64 -24.15
C LYS A 161 3.78 17.06 -22.73
N GLU A 162 2.87 16.31 -22.12
CA GLU A 162 2.38 16.63 -20.78
C GLU A 162 3.49 16.45 -19.72
N ALA A 163 4.30 15.39 -19.81
CA ALA A 163 5.42 15.19 -18.91
C ALA A 163 6.46 16.33 -19.03
N SER A 164 6.76 16.77 -20.24
CA SER A 164 7.69 17.89 -20.45
C SER A 164 7.12 19.21 -19.95
N ALA A 165 5.82 19.44 -20.11
CA ALA A 165 5.13 20.61 -19.56
C ALA A 165 5.16 20.62 -18.02
N ALA A 166 5.11 19.43 -17.40
CA ALA A 166 5.29 19.28 -15.96
C ALA A 166 6.75 19.41 -15.48
N GLY A 167 7.70 19.70 -16.39
CA GLY A 167 9.10 20.00 -16.07
C GLY A 167 10.04 18.79 -16.12
N TYR A 168 9.58 17.61 -16.55
CA TYR A 168 10.42 16.43 -16.66
C TYR A 168 11.16 16.37 -18.02
N ASN A 169 12.36 15.81 -18.02
CA ASN A 169 12.98 15.37 -19.27
C ASN A 169 12.34 14.08 -19.75
N VAL A 170 12.19 13.92 -21.05
CA VAL A 170 11.51 12.78 -21.66
C VAL A 170 12.37 12.16 -22.74
N ILE A 171 12.37 10.83 -22.81
CA ILE A 171 12.94 10.08 -23.93
C ILE A 171 11.79 9.31 -24.59
N ILE A 172 11.53 9.57 -25.87
CA ILE A 172 10.58 8.78 -26.66
C ILE A 172 11.37 7.76 -27.46
N VAL A 173 10.94 6.50 -27.40
CA VAL A 173 11.48 5.41 -28.21
C VAL A 173 10.38 4.93 -29.17
N GLU A 174 10.62 5.02 -30.46
CA GLU A 174 9.69 4.59 -31.51
C GLU A 174 10.38 3.61 -32.48
N LYS A 175 9.72 2.48 -32.70
CA LYS A 175 10.26 1.44 -33.57
C LYS A 175 10.25 1.82 -35.06
N GLU A 176 9.26 2.60 -35.48
CA GLU A 176 9.17 3.09 -36.85
C GLU A 176 10.14 4.25 -37.06
N ALA A 177 10.43 4.54 -38.34
CA ALA A 177 11.32 5.62 -38.71
C ALA A 177 10.72 7.02 -38.48
N LYS A 178 9.42 7.11 -38.20
CA LYS A 178 8.68 8.38 -38.04
C LYS A 178 7.73 8.30 -36.85
N LEU A 179 7.53 9.45 -36.21
CA LEU A 179 6.52 9.63 -35.16
C LEU A 179 5.10 9.73 -35.75
N GLY A 180 4.11 9.59 -34.89
CA GLY A 180 2.68 9.76 -35.14
C GLY A 180 1.89 8.47 -35.25
N GLY A 181 2.56 7.34 -35.41
CA GLY A 181 1.93 6.00 -35.49
C GLY A 181 0.81 5.93 -36.52
N LYS A 182 -0.26 5.20 -36.22
CA LYS A 182 -1.41 5.04 -37.13
C LYS A 182 -2.20 6.34 -37.35
N ALA A 183 -2.11 7.30 -36.44
CA ALA A 183 -2.88 8.53 -36.48
C ALA A 183 -2.47 9.45 -37.67
N VAL A 184 -1.26 9.34 -38.17
CA VAL A 184 -0.83 10.12 -39.35
C VAL A 184 -1.65 9.82 -40.60
N ASN A 185 -2.32 8.67 -40.67
CA ASN A 185 -3.15 8.25 -41.81
C ASN A 185 -4.60 8.76 -41.71
N TRP A 186 -4.98 9.41 -40.58
CA TRP A 186 -6.31 9.94 -40.44
C TRP A 186 -6.42 11.29 -41.15
N ARG A 187 -7.48 11.46 -41.93
CA ARG A 187 -7.74 12.73 -42.59
C ARG A 187 -8.32 13.76 -41.66
N LYS A 188 -9.23 13.32 -40.78
CA LYS A 188 -9.91 14.15 -39.78
C LYS A 188 -10.11 13.35 -38.53
N SER A 189 -10.31 14.02 -37.40
CA SER A 189 -10.62 13.43 -36.11
C SER A 189 -12.05 13.75 -35.70
N PHE A 190 -12.60 12.93 -34.80
CA PHE A 190 -13.88 13.23 -34.16
C PHE A 190 -13.75 14.48 -33.28
N PRO A 191 -14.83 15.30 -33.19
CA PRO A 191 -14.82 16.52 -32.37
C PRO A 191 -14.66 16.17 -30.89
N THR A 192 -13.85 16.95 -30.21
CA THR A 192 -13.59 16.82 -28.78
C THR A 192 -14.52 17.67 -27.90
N LYS A 193 -15.37 18.51 -28.55
CA LYS A 193 -16.31 19.44 -27.90
C LYS A 193 -17.71 19.34 -28.47
N ALA A 194 -18.71 19.68 -27.66
CA ALA A 194 -20.09 19.81 -28.14
C ALA A 194 -20.18 20.88 -29.27
N PRO A 195 -21.04 20.67 -30.25
CA PRO A 195 -22.13 19.68 -30.37
C PRO A 195 -21.75 18.31 -30.96
N TRP A 196 -20.50 17.99 -31.13
CA TRP A 196 -19.98 16.68 -31.60
C TRP A 196 -20.36 16.35 -33.07
N THR A 197 -20.62 17.37 -33.89
CA THR A 197 -21.12 17.19 -35.25
C THR A 197 -20.07 17.41 -36.33
N ASP A 198 -19.15 18.33 -36.12
CA ASP A 198 -18.17 18.72 -37.14
C ASP A 198 -16.83 18.05 -36.90
N LEU A 199 -16.35 17.35 -37.92
CA LEU A 199 -15.03 16.71 -37.86
C LEU A 199 -13.92 17.76 -37.81
N GLU A 200 -13.01 17.59 -36.85
CA GLU A 200 -11.86 18.47 -36.63
C GLU A 200 -10.67 18.05 -37.50
N GLU A 201 -9.75 18.97 -37.75
CA GLU A 201 -8.46 18.66 -38.38
C GLU A 201 -7.67 17.68 -37.51
N ASN A 202 -6.91 16.81 -38.17
CA ASN A 202 -6.12 15.82 -37.45
C ASN A 202 -4.99 16.50 -36.65
N PRO A 203 -5.01 16.40 -35.31
CA PRO A 203 -4.05 17.11 -34.45
C PRO A 203 -2.66 16.47 -34.45
N ILE A 204 -2.47 15.32 -35.07
CA ILE A 204 -1.24 14.53 -34.94
C ILE A 204 -0.01 15.28 -35.48
N THR A 205 -0.15 15.97 -36.65
CA THR A 205 0.98 16.69 -37.25
C THR A 205 1.49 17.81 -36.36
N ALA A 206 0.56 18.60 -35.80
CA ALA A 206 0.91 19.65 -34.86
C ALA A 206 1.52 19.09 -33.55
N LEU A 207 1.01 17.95 -33.08
CA LEU A 207 1.53 17.28 -31.91
C LEU A 207 2.96 16.76 -32.14
N VAL A 208 3.22 16.12 -33.29
CA VAL A 208 4.57 15.67 -33.69
C VAL A 208 5.54 16.85 -33.70
N SER A 209 5.18 17.93 -34.40
CA SER A 209 6.04 19.13 -34.48
C SER A 209 6.31 19.75 -33.10
N SER A 210 5.31 19.76 -32.20
CA SER A 210 5.47 20.26 -30.85
C SER A 210 6.40 19.41 -29.97
N VAL A 211 6.45 18.11 -30.24
CA VAL A 211 7.35 17.18 -29.53
C VAL A 211 8.76 17.28 -30.08
N GLU A 212 8.92 17.30 -31.41
CA GLU A 212 10.23 17.41 -32.06
C GLU A 212 10.94 18.74 -31.78
N GLY A 213 10.18 19.81 -31.58
CA GLY A 213 10.69 21.14 -31.24
C GLY A 213 10.88 21.38 -29.74
N ASN A 214 10.75 20.38 -28.89
CA ASN A 214 10.84 20.54 -27.43
C ASN A 214 12.19 20.10 -26.90
N ASP A 215 12.98 21.02 -26.39
CA ASP A 215 14.33 20.78 -25.84
C ASP A 215 14.40 19.77 -24.68
N ARG A 216 13.26 19.50 -24.02
CA ARG A 216 13.18 18.50 -22.92
C ARG A 216 12.89 17.10 -23.44
N ILE A 217 12.61 16.92 -24.73
CA ILE A 217 12.20 15.64 -25.31
C ILE A 217 13.28 15.15 -26.27
N ILE A 218 13.84 14.00 -25.96
CA ILE A 218 14.76 13.29 -26.85
C ILE A 218 13.96 12.22 -27.62
N VAL A 219 13.96 12.30 -28.95
CA VAL A 219 13.28 11.35 -29.81
C VAL A 219 14.29 10.34 -30.38
N LYS A 220 14.00 9.06 -30.23
CA LYS A 220 14.75 7.92 -30.81
C LYS A 220 13.82 7.11 -31.69
N THR A 221 13.82 7.39 -33.00
CA THR A 221 13.11 6.59 -34.01
C THR A 221 13.94 5.39 -34.47
N GLY A 222 13.34 4.42 -35.15
CA GLY A 222 14.01 3.19 -35.58
C GLY A 222 14.62 2.42 -34.38
N THR A 223 14.05 2.53 -33.23
CA THR A 223 14.66 2.06 -31.98
C THR A 223 13.64 1.31 -31.11
N GLU A 224 14.06 0.19 -30.55
CA GLU A 224 13.28 -0.60 -29.59
C GLU A 224 14.00 -0.73 -28.24
N VAL A 225 13.23 -0.94 -27.20
CA VAL A 225 13.77 -1.33 -25.89
C VAL A 225 14.16 -2.80 -25.92
N ALA A 226 15.45 -3.08 -25.71
CA ALA A 226 15.98 -4.44 -25.66
C ALA A 226 15.90 -5.02 -24.24
N ARG A 227 16.19 -4.20 -23.23
CA ARG A 227 16.23 -4.64 -21.82
C ARG A 227 15.92 -3.49 -20.88
N ILE A 228 15.21 -3.80 -19.81
CA ILE A 228 14.99 -2.91 -18.67
C ILE A 228 15.52 -3.61 -17.41
N SER A 229 16.22 -2.90 -16.56
CA SER A 229 16.74 -3.36 -15.27
C SER A 229 16.61 -2.25 -14.24
N GLY A 230 16.82 -2.56 -12.95
CA GLY A 230 16.75 -1.57 -11.87
C GLY A 230 15.36 -1.44 -11.25
N SER A 231 15.09 -0.29 -10.66
CA SER A 231 13.88 0.02 -9.88
C SER A 231 13.43 1.45 -10.11
N PRO A 232 12.22 1.84 -9.68
CA PRO A 232 11.74 3.22 -9.78
C PRO A 232 12.77 4.23 -9.26
N GLY A 233 13.05 5.25 -10.09
CA GLY A 233 14.06 6.25 -9.83
C GLY A 233 15.48 5.88 -10.31
N ASN A 234 15.72 4.62 -10.66
CA ASN A 234 17.03 4.16 -11.16
C ASN A 234 16.88 3.00 -12.16
N PHE A 235 16.05 3.19 -13.19
CA PHE A 235 15.94 2.23 -14.29
C PHE A 235 17.09 2.37 -15.27
N GLY A 236 17.77 1.25 -15.57
CA GLY A 236 18.69 1.13 -16.71
C GLY A 236 17.95 0.57 -17.90
N VAL A 237 17.97 1.29 -19.03
CA VAL A 237 17.29 0.87 -20.26
C VAL A 237 18.28 0.73 -21.40
N THR A 238 18.32 -0.45 -22.01
CA THR A 238 19.15 -0.73 -23.18
C THR A 238 18.28 -0.67 -24.43
N PHE A 239 18.74 0.06 -25.41
CA PHE A 239 18.07 0.19 -26.72
C PHE A 239 18.76 -0.65 -27.78
N LYS A 240 18.01 -1.07 -28.78
CA LYS A 240 18.52 -1.69 -30.03
C LYS A 240 17.87 -1.02 -31.25
N ALA A 241 18.56 -0.96 -32.36
CA ALA A 241 17.96 -0.52 -33.60
C ALA A 241 16.89 -1.54 -34.08
N THR A 242 15.78 -1.04 -34.64
CA THR A 242 14.78 -1.87 -35.31
C THR A 242 15.22 -2.19 -36.70
N GLY A 243 15.25 -3.46 -37.03
CA GLY A 243 15.33 -3.94 -38.43
C GLY A 243 16.58 -3.49 -39.17
N ALA A 244 17.74 -3.90 -38.67
CA ALA A 244 18.84 -4.16 -39.55
C ALA A 244 18.71 -5.60 -40.07
#